data_4702e1ec49ef59e3d3817e4d754de907
#
_entry.id   4702e1ec49ef59e3d3817e4d754de907
#
_cell.length_a   1.000
_cell.length_b   1.000
_cell.length_c   1.000
_cell.angle_alpha   90.00
_cell.angle_beta   90.00
_cell.angle_gamma   90.00
#
_symmetry.space_group_name_H-M   'P 1'
#
loop_
_entity.id
_entity.type
_entity.pdbx_description
1 polymer ?
#
loop_
_entity_poly.entity_id
_entity_poly.type
_entity_poly.pdbx_seq_one_letter_code
_entity_poly.pdbx_strand_id
1 'polypeptide(L)'
;MRVRIRDVVAPVFWPVHRAIARGTVQELVAKGGRGSGKSSYISIELVLQLLRHPACHAVVLRKIGGTLRTSVYAQIQWAIGALGLAKQFRCTVSPMECTYLPTGQKILFFGTDDPGKLKSIKVPFGGIGLAWFEELDQFDGPEEVRSVEQSVFRGGSFTLAFKSFNPPASGRSWANRYALEQRPGKLVHHSTYRDLPPAWLGERFLADAAHLEQTNPTAFRHEYLGEAVGCGTAVFGNIQLQTLTTEQCQSFDRVYHGVDWGWYPDPWAYNAVHYDAARRTLVIFDELTRRRTPNRETARLLLDRGLDRTALLTADAAEPKSCADYRAAGLPCRAAVKGPGSVAAGMKWLQSLNAIIIDPVRCPETAAEFTGYEYLRDARTGEVTNAWPDADNHHIDAVRYALESVWRRRGS
;
A
#
# COMPACT_ATOMS: atom_id res chain seq x y z
N MET A 1 29.43 -28.19 -1.57
CA MET A 1 29.59 -27.06 -0.62
C MET A 1 28.23 -26.76 -0.01
N ARG A 2 28.07 -26.78 1.31
CA ARG A 2 26.78 -26.38 1.96
C ARG A 2 26.75 -24.85 2.03
N VAL A 3 25.86 -24.22 1.28
CA VAL A 3 25.59 -22.78 1.38
C VAL A 3 24.78 -22.52 2.64
N ARG A 4 25.17 -21.54 3.44
CA ARG A 4 24.39 -21.09 4.59
C ARG A 4 23.47 -19.96 4.15
N ILE A 5 22.20 -20.01 4.50
CA ILE A 5 21.21 -18.96 4.13
C ILE A 5 21.69 -17.55 4.50
N ARG A 6 22.37 -17.41 5.64
CA ARG A 6 22.93 -16.13 6.10
C ARG A 6 24.00 -15.53 5.19
N ASP A 7 24.59 -16.34 4.30
CA ASP A 7 25.64 -15.87 3.40
C ASP A 7 25.04 -15.29 2.10
N VAL A 8 23.73 -15.54 1.84
CA VAL A 8 23.04 -15.14 0.61
C VAL A 8 21.77 -14.32 0.87
N VAL A 9 21.31 -14.23 2.11
CA VAL A 9 20.14 -13.44 2.53
C VAL A 9 20.58 -12.38 3.53
N ALA A 10 20.30 -11.11 3.20
CA ALA A 10 20.63 -9.98 4.09
C ALA A 10 19.85 -10.05 5.42
N PRO A 11 20.44 -9.58 6.53
CA PRO A 11 19.85 -9.65 7.86
C PRO A 11 18.45 -9.06 7.98
N VAL A 12 18.16 -7.99 7.24
CA VAL A 12 16.85 -7.31 7.20
C VAL A 12 15.70 -8.24 6.80
N PHE A 13 15.97 -9.30 6.02
CA PHE A 13 14.97 -10.27 5.58
C PHE A 13 14.83 -11.49 6.51
N TRP A 14 15.69 -11.66 7.53
CA TRP A 14 15.58 -12.81 8.43
C TRP A 14 14.26 -12.88 9.21
N PRO A 15 13.68 -11.77 9.69
CA PRO A 15 12.36 -11.82 10.32
C PRO A 15 11.29 -12.31 9.33
N VAL A 16 11.34 -11.86 8.08
CA VAL A 16 10.42 -12.25 7.00
C VAL A 16 10.55 -13.75 6.69
N HIS A 17 11.80 -14.22 6.50
CA HIS A 17 12.09 -15.64 6.29
C HIS A 17 11.52 -16.51 7.41
N ARG A 18 11.72 -16.11 8.68
CA ARG A 18 11.17 -16.82 9.84
C ARG A 18 9.65 -16.84 9.88
N ALA A 19 9.00 -15.73 9.53
CA ALA A 19 7.54 -15.65 9.49
C ALA A 19 6.96 -16.57 8.40
N ILE A 20 7.55 -16.59 7.21
CA ILE A 20 7.20 -17.52 6.12
C ILE A 20 7.43 -18.97 6.57
N ALA A 21 8.57 -19.26 7.19
CA ALA A 21 8.91 -20.60 7.65
C ALA A 21 7.95 -21.15 8.73
N ARG A 22 7.30 -20.28 9.49
CA ARG A 22 6.25 -20.63 10.49
C ARG A 22 4.85 -20.82 9.86
N GLY A 23 4.69 -20.53 8.55
CA GLY A 23 3.39 -20.62 7.88
C GLY A 23 2.40 -19.51 8.25
N THR A 24 2.85 -18.42 8.87
CA THR A 24 1.99 -17.29 9.26
C THR A 24 1.78 -16.28 8.13
N VAL A 25 2.52 -16.41 7.03
CA VAL A 25 2.48 -15.50 5.88
C VAL A 25 1.96 -16.26 4.67
N GLN A 26 0.88 -15.75 4.06
CA GLN A 26 0.32 -16.22 2.80
C GLN A 26 0.61 -15.24 1.67
N GLU A 27 0.94 -14.00 2.00
CA GLU A 27 1.31 -12.95 1.08
C GLU A 27 2.41 -12.08 1.65
N LEU A 28 3.52 -11.96 0.90
CA LEU A 28 4.58 -10.99 1.18
C LEU A 28 4.52 -9.86 0.16
N VAL A 29 4.35 -8.63 0.63
CA VAL A 29 4.51 -7.40 -0.16
C VAL A 29 5.85 -6.77 0.21
N ALA A 30 6.85 -6.92 -0.66
CA ALA A 30 8.18 -6.34 -0.48
C ALA A 30 8.31 -5.05 -1.29
N LYS A 31 8.38 -3.91 -0.60
CA LYS A 31 8.58 -2.61 -1.21
C LYS A 31 9.93 -2.01 -0.82
N GLY A 32 10.47 -1.11 -1.64
CA GLY A 32 11.75 -0.46 -1.35
C GLY A 32 12.40 0.16 -2.57
N GLY A 33 13.43 0.96 -2.34
CA GLY A 33 14.17 1.64 -3.39
C GLY A 33 15.07 0.73 -4.22
N ARG A 34 15.85 1.33 -5.09
CA ARG A 34 16.90 0.64 -5.86
C ARG A 34 17.95 0.06 -4.93
N GLY A 35 18.47 -1.12 -5.28
CA GLY A 35 19.49 -1.79 -4.48
C GLY A 35 19.03 -2.33 -3.12
N SER A 36 17.72 -2.38 -2.83
CA SER A 36 17.19 -2.82 -1.54
C SER A 36 17.16 -4.34 -1.33
N GLY A 37 17.59 -5.14 -2.32
CA GLY A 37 17.73 -6.60 -2.20
C GLY A 37 16.44 -7.41 -2.23
N LYS A 38 15.26 -6.77 -2.39
CA LYS A 38 13.95 -7.44 -2.33
C LYS A 38 13.79 -8.55 -3.37
N SER A 39 14.13 -8.29 -4.65
CA SER A 39 14.01 -9.30 -5.71
C SER A 39 15.01 -10.45 -5.51
N SER A 40 16.22 -10.15 -5.03
CA SER A 40 17.23 -11.16 -4.68
C SER A 40 16.74 -12.04 -3.52
N TYR A 41 16.13 -11.45 -2.48
CA TYR A 41 15.55 -12.20 -1.39
C TYR A 41 14.39 -13.07 -1.84
N ILE A 42 13.43 -12.51 -2.59
CA ILE A 42 12.25 -13.25 -3.04
C ILE A 42 12.65 -14.42 -3.94
N SER A 43 13.60 -14.24 -4.86
CA SER A 43 14.06 -15.32 -5.73
C SER A 43 14.68 -16.49 -4.95
N ILE A 44 15.47 -16.20 -3.91
CA ILE A 44 16.01 -17.22 -2.99
C ILE A 44 14.87 -17.89 -2.21
N GLU A 45 13.99 -17.11 -1.60
CA GLU A 45 12.89 -17.62 -0.79
C GLU A 45 11.94 -18.49 -1.61
N LEU A 46 11.61 -18.09 -2.85
CA LEU A 46 10.78 -18.86 -3.76
C LEU A 46 11.39 -20.25 -4.05
N VAL A 47 12.69 -20.32 -4.32
CA VAL A 47 13.39 -21.60 -4.53
C VAL A 47 13.38 -22.43 -3.24
N LEU A 48 13.62 -21.84 -2.09
CA LEU A 48 13.58 -22.56 -0.79
C LEU A 48 12.17 -23.12 -0.50
N GLN A 49 11.12 -22.34 -0.74
CA GLN A 49 9.75 -22.78 -0.52
C GLN A 49 9.34 -23.86 -1.55
N LEU A 50 9.80 -23.78 -2.80
CA LEU A 50 9.60 -24.83 -3.79
C LEU A 50 10.17 -26.16 -3.29
N LEU A 51 11.41 -26.18 -2.75
CA LEU A 51 12.05 -27.38 -2.23
C LEU A 51 11.35 -27.92 -0.98
N ARG A 52 10.79 -27.03 -0.16
CA ARG A 52 10.08 -27.41 1.08
C ARG A 52 8.73 -28.06 0.82
N HIS A 53 8.09 -27.76 -0.32
CA HIS A 53 6.77 -28.22 -0.68
C HIS A 53 6.78 -29.05 -1.98
N PRO A 54 7.12 -30.36 -1.93
CA PRO A 54 7.40 -31.19 -3.12
C PRO A 54 6.22 -31.33 -4.11
N ALA A 55 4.97 -31.11 -3.67
CA ALA A 55 3.78 -31.13 -4.52
C ALA A 55 3.45 -29.76 -5.14
N CYS A 56 4.32 -28.76 -4.95
CA CYS A 56 4.07 -27.38 -5.33
C CYS A 56 4.93 -26.98 -6.53
N HIS A 57 4.35 -26.25 -7.47
CA HIS A 57 5.03 -25.53 -8.55
C HIS A 57 4.98 -24.02 -8.30
N ALA A 58 5.80 -23.28 -9.02
CA ALA A 58 5.86 -21.83 -8.92
C ALA A 58 5.56 -21.15 -10.26
N VAL A 59 4.96 -19.97 -10.20
CA VAL A 59 4.83 -19.06 -11.33
C VAL A 59 5.46 -17.71 -11.00
N VAL A 60 6.22 -17.16 -11.93
CA VAL A 60 6.85 -15.84 -11.81
C VAL A 60 6.30 -14.95 -12.91
N LEU A 61 5.83 -13.79 -12.53
CA LEU A 61 4.97 -12.94 -13.34
C LEU A 61 5.54 -11.52 -13.45
N ARG A 62 5.48 -10.98 -14.66
CA ARG A 62 5.63 -9.53 -14.92
C ARG A 62 4.48 -9.06 -15.80
N LYS A 63 4.22 -7.76 -15.82
CA LYS A 63 3.20 -7.18 -16.71
C LYS A 63 3.52 -7.50 -18.18
N ILE A 64 4.78 -7.33 -18.59
CA ILE A 64 5.23 -7.48 -19.99
C ILE A 64 6.09 -8.72 -20.17
N GLY A 65 5.63 -9.68 -20.96
CA GLY A 65 6.31 -10.95 -21.19
C GLY A 65 7.70 -10.84 -21.82
N GLY A 66 7.91 -9.85 -22.69
CA GLY A 66 9.21 -9.61 -23.36
C GLY A 66 10.37 -9.29 -22.40
N THR A 67 10.07 -8.85 -21.18
CA THR A 67 11.08 -8.49 -20.17
C THR A 67 11.49 -9.64 -19.24
N LEU A 68 10.80 -10.77 -19.27
CA LEU A 68 11.00 -11.89 -18.35
C LEU A 68 12.42 -12.46 -18.39
N ARG A 69 12.99 -12.64 -19.59
CA ARG A 69 14.28 -13.33 -19.79
C ARG A 69 15.44 -12.62 -19.08
N THR A 70 15.50 -11.31 -19.23
CA THR A 70 16.60 -10.49 -18.73
C THR A 70 16.39 -10.01 -17.29
N SER A 71 15.22 -10.27 -16.72
CA SER A 71 14.86 -9.88 -15.36
C SER A 71 14.67 -11.12 -14.47
N VAL A 72 13.42 -11.51 -14.21
CA VAL A 72 13.06 -12.55 -13.22
C VAL A 72 13.59 -13.94 -13.56
N TYR A 73 13.71 -14.28 -14.85
CA TYR A 73 14.30 -15.56 -15.23
C TYR A 73 15.80 -15.61 -14.88
N ALA A 74 16.56 -14.58 -15.22
CA ALA A 74 17.96 -14.46 -14.84
C ALA A 74 18.11 -14.40 -13.30
N GLN A 75 17.17 -13.72 -12.61
CA GLN A 75 17.17 -13.60 -11.16
C GLN A 75 16.95 -14.97 -10.47
N ILE A 76 16.04 -15.81 -10.98
CA ILE A 76 15.83 -17.18 -10.47
C ILE A 76 17.07 -18.06 -10.74
N GLN A 77 17.67 -17.95 -11.93
CA GLN A 77 18.91 -18.69 -12.22
C GLN A 77 20.05 -18.29 -11.27
N TRP A 78 20.18 -16.98 -10.99
CA TRP A 78 21.13 -16.49 -9.99
C TRP A 78 20.86 -17.09 -8.60
N ALA A 79 19.59 -17.11 -8.16
CA ALA A 79 19.22 -17.67 -6.85
C ALA A 79 19.54 -19.17 -6.76
N ILE A 80 19.24 -19.93 -7.82
CA ILE A 80 19.60 -21.36 -7.93
C ILE A 80 21.12 -21.56 -7.80
N GLY A 81 21.91 -20.71 -8.47
CA GLY A 81 23.38 -20.70 -8.37
C GLY A 81 23.88 -20.35 -6.99
N ALA A 82 23.35 -19.26 -6.40
CA ALA A 82 23.70 -18.79 -5.06
C ALA A 82 23.42 -19.83 -3.95
N LEU A 83 22.35 -20.64 -4.13
CA LEU A 83 22.02 -21.75 -3.24
C LEU A 83 22.85 -23.02 -3.50
N GLY A 84 23.75 -23.03 -4.51
CA GLY A 84 24.55 -24.18 -4.87
C GLY A 84 23.77 -25.32 -5.53
N LEU A 85 22.60 -25.03 -6.13
CA LEU A 85 21.66 -25.99 -6.68
C LEU A 85 21.74 -26.13 -8.21
N ALA A 86 22.69 -25.45 -8.87
CA ALA A 86 22.77 -25.39 -10.33
C ALA A 86 22.72 -26.77 -11.04
N LYS A 87 23.34 -27.80 -10.45
CA LYS A 87 23.32 -29.17 -11.00
C LYS A 87 21.97 -29.89 -10.81
N GLN A 88 21.11 -29.39 -9.95
CA GLN A 88 19.80 -29.98 -9.62
C GLN A 88 18.65 -29.32 -10.40
N PHE A 89 18.94 -28.26 -11.14
CA PHE A 89 17.96 -27.57 -11.97
C PHE A 89 18.32 -27.62 -13.45
N ARG A 90 17.32 -27.77 -14.29
CA ARG A 90 17.42 -27.58 -15.74
C ARG A 90 16.56 -26.38 -16.11
N CYS A 91 17.18 -25.31 -16.60
CA CYS A 91 16.49 -24.10 -17.03
C CYS A 91 16.51 -24.00 -18.57
N THR A 92 15.35 -23.76 -19.19
CA THR A 92 15.15 -23.63 -20.64
C THR A 92 14.54 -22.26 -20.97
N VAL A 93 14.78 -21.76 -22.18
CA VAL A 93 14.23 -20.49 -22.67
C VAL A 93 12.95 -20.69 -23.48
N SER A 94 12.80 -21.87 -24.11
CA SER A 94 11.63 -22.23 -24.90
C SER A 94 11.24 -23.68 -24.63
N PRO A 95 10.19 -23.97 -23.84
CA PRO A 95 9.46 -23.02 -23.01
C PRO A 95 10.35 -22.39 -21.94
N MET A 96 10.00 -21.17 -21.48
CA MET A 96 10.76 -20.49 -20.40
C MET A 96 10.35 -21.08 -19.06
N GLU A 97 11.20 -21.98 -18.55
CA GLU A 97 10.96 -22.67 -17.27
C GLU A 97 12.27 -23.13 -16.62
N CYS A 98 12.25 -23.31 -15.29
CA CYS A 98 13.29 -23.99 -14.55
C CYS A 98 12.68 -25.24 -13.88
N THR A 99 13.20 -26.42 -14.16
CA THR A 99 12.73 -27.70 -13.61
C THR A 99 13.70 -28.20 -12.57
N TYR A 100 13.23 -28.46 -11.34
CA TYR A 100 13.99 -29.15 -10.30
C TYR A 100 14.01 -30.64 -10.60
N LEU A 101 15.17 -31.15 -10.98
CA LEU A 101 15.34 -32.51 -11.52
C LEU A 101 14.95 -33.63 -10.54
N PRO A 102 15.22 -33.54 -9.21
CA PRO A 102 14.88 -34.64 -8.31
C PRO A 102 13.39 -34.94 -8.18
N THR A 103 12.52 -33.94 -8.32
CA THR A 103 11.05 -34.08 -8.15
C THR A 103 10.26 -33.78 -9.40
N GLY A 104 10.84 -33.08 -10.37
CA GLY A 104 10.13 -32.59 -11.57
C GLY A 104 9.31 -31.32 -11.33
N GLN A 105 9.45 -30.68 -10.17
CA GLN A 105 8.80 -29.39 -9.88
C GLN A 105 9.27 -28.32 -10.87
N LYS A 106 8.37 -27.42 -11.23
CA LYS A 106 8.65 -26.36 -12.21
C LYS A 106 8.48 -24.96 -11.63
N ILE A 107 9.34 -24.06 -12.08
CA ILE A 107 9.17 -22.60 -11.98
C ILE A 107 8.88 -22.12 -13.40
N LEU A 108 7.70 -21.58 -13.62
CA LEU A 108 7.18 -21.12 -14.91
C LEU A 108 7.19 -19.59 -14.98
N PHE A 109 7.37 -19.02 -16.17
CA PHE A 109 7.46 -17.57 -16.34
C PHE A 109 6.43 -17.09 -17.35
N PHE A 110 5.61 -16.08 -16.97
CA PHE A 110 4.57 -15.51 -17.82
C PHE A 110 4.49 -14.00 -17.72
N GLY A 111 4.16 -13.35 -18.86
CA GLY A 111 3.64 -12.00 -18.87
C GLY A 111 2.13 -12.01 -18.68
N THR A 112 1.56 -10.97 -18.08
CA THR A 112 0.09 -10.81 -17.98
C THR A 112 -0.50 -10.03 -19.16
N ASP A 113 0.35 -9.61 -20.11
CA ASP A 113 -0.03 -9.08 -21.41
C ASP A 113 -0.79 -10.11 -22.28
N ASP A 114 -0.73 -11.41 -21.93
CA ASP A 114 -1.53 -12.47 -22.52
C ASP A 114 -2.29 -13.28 -21.45
N PRO A 115 -3.46 -12.79 -20.98
CA PRO A 115 -4.22 -13.46 -19.91
C PRO A 115 -4.71 -14.86 -20.27
N GLY A 116 -4.79 -15.19 -21.56
CA GLY A 116 -5.20 -16.51 -22.04
C GLY A 116 -4.23 -17.63 -21.64
N LYS A 117 -2.93 -17.33 -21.63
CA LYS A 117 -1.89 -18.28 -21.23
C LYS A 117 -1.99 -18.67 -19.76
N LEU A 118 -2.35 -17.73 -18.89
CA LEU A 118 -2.44 -17.98 -17.45
C LEU A 118 -3.60 -18.91 -17.07
N LYS A 119 -4.73 -18.80 -17.77
CA LYS A 119 -5.92 -19.63 -17.52
C LYS A 119 -5.70 -21.10 -17.91
N SER A 120 -4.75 -21.37 -18.80
CA SER A 120 -4.46 -22.69 -19.35
C SER A 120 -3.24 -23.40 -18.75
N ILE A 121 -2.63 -22.81 -17.70
CA ILE A 121 -1.44 -23.42 -17.07
C ILE A 121 -1.81 -24.80 -16.51
N LYS A 122 -1.07 -25.81 -16.96
CA LYS A 122 -1.13 -27.17 -16.42
C LYS A 122 0.25 -27.57 -15.93
N VAL A 123 0.29 -28.17 -14.76
CA VAL A 123 1.50 -28.75 -14.18
C VAL A 123 1.38 -30.27 -14.15
N PRO A 124 2.49 -31.03 -14.21
CA PRO A 124 2.46 -32.47 -14.35
C PRO A 124 1.91 -33.20 -13.12
N PHE A 125 1.95 -32.58 -11.94
CA PHE A 125 1.43 -33.11 -10.68
C PHE A 125 1.17 -31.95 -9.70
N GLY A 126 0.50 -32.23 -8.60
CA GLY A 126 0.24 -31.24 -7.54
C GLY A 126 -0.48 -29.99 -8.05
N GLY A 127 -0.02 -28.82 -7.66
CA GLY A 127 -0.59 -27.54 -8.05
C GLY A 127 0.42 -26.40 -8.00
N ILE A 128 0.02 -25.21 -8.47
CA ILE A 128 0.82 -24.00 -8.29
C ILE A 128 0.51 -23.46 -6.89
N GLY A 129 1.54 -23.45 -6.05
CA GLY A 129 1.44 -22.93 -4.68
C GLY A 129 2.28 -21.69 -4.45
N LEU A 130 3.15 -21.33 -5.41
CA LEU A 130 4.00 -20.14 -5.32
C LEU A 130 3.74 -19.23 -6.52
N ALA A 131 3.50 -17.94 -6.25
CA ALA A 131 3.38 -16.92 -7.28
C ALA A 131 4.23 -15.71 -6.91
N TRP A 132 5.00 -15.17 -7.87
CA TRP A 132 5.75 -13.95 -7.68
C TRP A 132 5.37 -12.91 -8.73
N PHE A 133 4.81 -11.78 -8.29
CA PHE A 133 4.49 -10.61 -9.08
C PHE A 133 5.63 -9.59 -8.93
N GLU A 134 6.49 -9.48 -9.94
CA GLU A 134 7.60 -8.54 -9.95
C GLU A 134 7.20 -7.26 -10.68
N GLU A 135 7.59 -6.10 -10.12
CA GLU A 135 7.14 -4.77 -10.53
C GLU A 135 5.62 -4.66 -10.45
N LEU A 136 5.10 -4.92 -9.25
CA LEU A 136 3.66 -4.92 -8.97
C LEU A 136 2.95 -3.65 -9.44
N ASP A 137 3.61 -2.51 -9.35
CA ASP A 137 3.11 -1.19 -9.76
C ASP A 137 2.80 -1.08 -11.27
N GLN A 138 3.35 -1.97 -12.10
CA GLN A 138 3.09 -2.01 -13.54
C GLN A 138 1.81 -2.75 -13.92
N PHE A 139 1.24 -3.55 -13.03
CA PHE A 139 -0.04 -4.22 -13.25
C PHE A 139 -1.19 -3.19 -13.22
N ASP A 140 -2.29 -3.48 -13.93
CA ASP A 140 -3.40 -2.51 -14.10
C ASP A 140 -4.15 -2.22 -12.80
N GLY A 141 -4.03 -3.08 -11.79
CA GLY A 141 -4.68 -2.87 -10.49
C GLY A 141 -4.85 -4.15 -9.68
N PRO A 142 -5.46 -4.05 -8.50
CA PRO A 142 -5.66 -5.19 -7.61
C PRO A 142 -6.60 -6.24 -8.20
N GLU A 143 -7.52 -5.86 -9.10
CA GLU A 143 -8.39 -6.79 -9.80
C GLU A 143 -7.62 -7.73 -10.72
N GLU A 144 -6.64 -7.20 -11.48
CA GLU A 144 -5.80 -8.03 -12.34
C GLU A 144 -5.02 -9.05 -11.50
N VAL A 145 -4.37 -8.59 -10.44
CA VAL A 145 -3.61 -9.46 -9.53
C VAL A 145 -4.49 -10.54 -8.93
N ARG A 146 -5.68 -10.20 -8.42
CA ARG A 146 -6.64 -11.15 -7.89
C ARG A 146 -7.10 -12.16 -8.93
N SER A 147 -7.39 -11.74 -10.15
CA SER A 147 -7.79 -12.62 -11.25
C SER A 147 -6.70 -13.64 -11.60
N VAL A 148 -5.43 -13.20 -11.57
CA VAL A 148 -4.28 -14.07 -11.78
C VAL A 148 -4.14 -15.06 -10.62
N GLU A 149 -4.19 -14.61 -9.36
CA GLU A 149 -4.12 -15.47 -8.17
C GLU A 149 -5.21 -16.54 -8.19
N GLN A 150 -6.45 -16.18 -8.52
CA GLN A 150 -7.56 -17.14 -8.68
C GLN A 150 -7.36 -18.14 -9.83
N SER A 151 -6.57 -17.76 -10.83
CA SER A 151 -6.25 -18.64 -11.95
C SER A 151 -5.12 -19.62 -11.63
N VAL A 152 -4.12 -19.20 -10.86
CA VAL A 152 -2.93 -20.00 -10.58
C VAL A 152 -3.04 -20.82 -9.29
N PHE A 153 -3.64 -20.29 -8.23
CA PHE A 153 -3.80 -20.99 -6.95
C PHE A 153 -5.01 -21.93 -6.95
N ARG A 154 -4.88 -23.03 -7.67
CA ARG A 154 -5.94 -24.05 -7.78
C ARG A 154 -5.42 -25.42 -7.35
N GLY A 155 -6.14 -26.07 -6.44
CA GLY A 155 -5.94 -27.50 -6.13
C GLY A 155 -4.78 -27.82 -5.18
N GLY A 156 -4.27 -26.88 -4.40
CA GLY A 156 -3.22 -27.12 -3.42
C GLY A 156 -3.63 -26.68 -1.99
N SER A 157 -3.02 -27.30 -0.98
CA SER A 157 -3.18 -26.91 0.44
C SER A 157 -2.22 -25.81 0.88
N PHE A 158 -1.20 -25.49 0.08
CA PHE A 158 -0.19 -24.46 0.36
C PHE A 158 -0.21 -23.39 -0.73
N THR A 159 -0.31 -22.14 -0.31
CA THR A 159 -0.19 -21.00 -1.21
C THR A 159 0.62 -19.88 -0.56
N LEU A 160 1.52 -19.26 -1.33
CA LEU A 160 2.30 -18.10 -0.93
C LEU A 160 2.50 -17.18 -2.13
N ALA A 161 2.00 -15.96 -2.04
CA ALA A 161 2.21 -14.91 -3.02
C ALA A 161 3.34 -13.98 -2.59
N PHE A 162 4.27 -13.71 -3.50
CA PHE A 162 5.27 -12.66 -3.39
C PHE A 162 4.90 -11.51 -4.32
N LYS A 163 4.99 -10.29 -3.84
CA LYS A 163 4.72 -9.05 -4.59
C LYS A 163 5.84 -8.08 -4.32
N SER A 164 6.55 -7.65 -5.35
CA SER A 164 7.69 -6.74 -5.21
C SER A 164 7.57 -5.54 -6.13
N PHE A 165 7.88 -4.36 -5.61
CA PHE A 165 7.86 -3.14 -6.38
C PHE A 165 8.72 -2.03 -5.76
N ASN A 166 9.12 -1.08 -6.60
CA ASN A 166 9.61 0.21 -6.14
C ASN A 166 8.41 1.14 -6.02
N PRO A 167 8.13 1.71 -4.83
CA PRO A 167 6.98 2.58 -4.67
C PRO A 167 6.98 3.71 -5.70
N PRO A 168 5.93 3.86 -6.53
CA PRO A 168 5.76 5.05 -7.35
C PRO A 168 5.77 6.32 -6.51
N ALA A 169 6.21 7.45 -7.11
CA ALA A 169 6.28 8.72 -6.41
C ALA A 169 4.90 9.18 -5.91
N SER A 170 3.84 8.94 -6.69
CA SER A 170 2.48 9.29 -6.29
C SER A 170 1.93 8.35 -5.21
N GLY A 171 1.47 8.90 -4.09
CA GLY A 171 0.73 8.17 -3.06
C GLY A 171 -0.60 7.57 -3.57
N ARG A 172 -1.17 8.09 -4.68
CA ARG A 172 -2.38 7.58 -5.35
C ARG A 172 -2.16 6.28 -6.10
N SER A 173 -0.91 5.91 -6.39
CA SER A 173 -0.63 4.63 -7.04
C SER A 173 -1.33 3.49 -6.30
N TRP A 174 -2.03 2.66 -7.05
CA TRP A 174 -2.74 1.52 -6.49
C TRP A 174 -1.82 0.58 -5.71
N ALA A 175 -0.56 0.42 -6.16
CA ALA A 175 0.42 -0.43 -5.47
C ALA A 175 0.81 0.14 -4.10
N ASN A 176 0.95 1.49 -3.98
CA ASN A 176 1.20 2.14 -2.70
C ASN A 176 0.00 1.96 -1.75
N ARG A 177 -1.23 2.17 -2.23
CA ARG A 177 -2.46 1.93 -1.44
C ARG A 177 -2.59 0.46 -1.05
N TYR A 178 -2.34 -0.45 -1.99
CA TYR A 178 -2.36 -1.88 -1.73
C TYR A 178 -1.41 -2.28 -0.60
N ALA A 179 -0.22 -1.68 -0.53
CA ALA A 179 0.73 -1.93 0.55
C ALA A 179 0.26 -1.42 1.93
N LEU A 180 -0.67 -0.47 2.00
CA LEU A 180 -1.24 0.03 3.26
C LEU A 180 -2.38 -0.86 3.80
N GLU A 181 -3.02 -1.66 2.94
CA GLU A 181 -4.09 -2.56 3.38
C GLU A 181 -3.59 -3.61 4.38
N GLN A 182 -4.30 -3.71 5.51
CA GLN A 182 -4.05 -4.75 6.52
C GLN A 182 -5.03 -5.90 6.33
N ARG A 183 -4.50 -7.12 6.21
CA ARG A 183 -5.32 -8.33 6.18
C ARG A 183 -4.58 -9.52 6.79
N PRO A 184 -5.29 -10.52 7.37
CA PRO A 184 -4.67 -11.70 7.92
C PRO A 184 -3.78 -12.41 6.89
N GLY A 185 -2.60 -12.86 7.31
CA GLY A 185 -1.65 -13.56 6.44
C GLY A 185 -0.85 -12.67 5.47
N LYS A 186 -1.12 -11.37 5.39
CA LYS A 186 -0.33 -10.41 4.61
C LYS A 186 0.77 -9.79 5.48
N LEU A 187 2.00 -9.85 4.97
CA LEU A 187 3.16 -9.19 5.54
C LEU A 187 3.69 -8.14 4.56
N VAL A 188 3.77 -6.90 4.99
CA VAL A 188 4.41 -5.83 4.23
C VAL A 188 5.81 -5.60 4.78
N HIS A 189 6.82 -5.65 3.91
CA HIS A 189 8.21 -5.43 4.27
C HIS A 189 8.80 -4.30 3.43
N HIS A 190 9.43 -3.34 4.10
CA HIS A 190 10.18 -2.27 3.46
C HIS A 190 11.67 -2.48 3.69
N SER A 191 12.46 -2.38 2.63
CA SER A 191 13.92 -2.42 2.68
C SER A 191 14.53 -1.34 1.81
N THR A 192 15.71 -0.90 2.19
CA THR A 192 16.52 0.08 1.48
C THR A 192 17.90 -0.49 1.18
N TYR A 193 18.67 0.17 0.35
CA TYR A 193 20.06 -0.22 0.11
C TYR A 193 20.94 -0.18 1.39
N ARG A 194 20.57 0.64 2.38
CA ARG A 194 21.27 0.77 3.66
C ARG A 194 21.16 -0.47 4.54
N ASP A 195 20.18 -1.33 4.26
CA ASP A 195 19.94 -2.57 4.98
C ASP A 195 20.79 -3.74 4.45
N LEU A 196 21.54 -3.51 3.37
CA LEU A 196 22.38 -4.52 2.74
C LEU A 196 23.86 -4.33 3.10
N PRO A 197 24.66 -5.42 3.09
CA PRO A 197 26.10 -5.29 3.18
C PRO A 197 26.64 -4.41 2.04
N PRO A 198 27.44 -3.36 2.32
CA PRO A 198 27.95 -2.45 1.28
C PRO A 198 28.69 -3.16 0.14
N ALA A 199 29.39 -4.26 0.46
CA ALA A 199 30.10 -5.07 -0.53
C ALA A 199 29.19 -5.71 -1.60
N TRP A 200 27.88 -5.80 -1.36
CA TRP A 200 26.92 -6.33 -2.34
C TRP A 200 26.45 -5.28 -3.35
N LEU A 201 26.66 -4.00 -3.07
CA LEU A 201 26.14 -2.87 -3.87
C LEU A 201 27.19 -2.28 -4.82
N GLY A 202 28.47 -2.37 -4.44
CA GLY A 202 29.58 -1.76 -5.18
C GLY A 202 29.76 -0.26 -4.89
N GLU A 203 31.02 0.19 -4.99
CA GLU A 203 31.44 1.54 -4.62
C GLU A 203 30.76 2.63 -5.44
N ARG A 204 30.60 2.42 -6.76
CA ARG A 204 29.94 3.39 -7.63
C ARG A 204 28.47 3.61 -7.24
N PHE A 205 27.72 2.54 -6.96
CA PHE A 205 26.32 2.66 -6.53
C PHE A 205 26.19 3.49 -5.24
N LEU A 206 27.09 3.26 -4.29
CA LEU A 206 27.12 4.00 -3.02
C LEU A 206 27.49 5.46 -3.22
N ALA A 207 28.44 5.75 -4.10
CA ALA A 207 28.84 7.12 -4.44
C ALA A 207 27.70 7.88 -5.15
N ASP A 208 27.02 7.24 -6.11
CA ASP A 208 25.88 7.83 -6.83
C ASP A 208 24.72 8.12 -5.85
N ALA A 209 24.45 7.21 -4.90
CA ALA A 209 23.44 7.43 -3.87
C ALA A 209 23.77 8.62 -2.96
N ALA A 210 25.02 8.71 -2.48
CA ALA A 210 25.49 9.81 -1.64
C ALA A 210 25.46 11.16 -2.39
N HIS A 211 25.82 11.16 -3.67
CA HIS A 211 25.75 12.36 -4.50
C HIS A 211 24.31 12.84 -4.68
N LEU A 212 23.39 11.91 -4.98
CA LEU A 212 21.96 12.27 -5.12
C LEU A 212 21.35 12.75 -3.81
N GLU A 213 21.75 12.18 -2.67
CA GLU A 213 21.30 12.62 -1.35
C GLU A 213 21.64 14.09 -1.10
N GLN A 214 22.83 14.54 -1.53
CA GLN A 214 23.29 15.93 -1.37
C GLN A 214 22.67 16.88 -2.39
N THR A 215 22.52 16.45 -3.63
CA THR A 215 22.10 17.33 -4.75
C THR A 215 20.58 17.37 -4.95
N ASN A 216 19.87 16.27 -4.67
CA ASN A 216 18.42 16.18 -4.77
C ASN A 216 17.85 15.22 -3.73
N PRO A 217 17.68 15.65 -2.46
CA PRO A 217 17.16 14.81 -1.37
C PRO A 217 15.80 14.17 -1.66
N THR A 218 14.93 14.85 -2.41
CA THR A 218 13.60 14.31 -2.76
C THR A 218 13.73 13.13 -3.73
N ALA A 219 14.51 13.26 -4.79
CA ALA A 219 14.78 12.16 -5.70
C ALA A 219 15.49 11.00 -4.99
N PHE A 220 16.45 11.30 -4.11
CA PHE A 220 17.12 10.29 -3.29
C PHE A 220 16.15 9.50 -2.42
N ARG A 221 15.25 10.17 -1.70
CA ARG A 221 14.22 9.51 -0.88
C ARG A 221 13.34 8.59 -1.71
N HIS A 222 12.95 9.04 -2.89
CA HIS A 222 12.14 8.24 -3.81
C HIS A 222 12.92 7.04 -4.36
N GLU A 223 14.04 7.30 -5.02
CA GLU A 223 14.74 6.27 -5.79
C GLU A 223 15.48 5.24 -4.93
N TYR A 224 16.18 5.71 -3.87
CA TYR A 224 17.03 4.86 -3.03
C TYR A 224 16.36 4.40 -1.75
N LEU A 225 15.51 5.23 -1.13
CA LEU A 225 14.80 4.83 0.08
C LEU A 225 13.42 4.21 -0.22
N GLY A 226 12.91 4.35 -1.45
CA GLY A 226 11.61 3.78 -1.84
C GLY A 226 10.44 4.46 -1.12
N GLU A 227 10.53 5.77 -0.93
CA GLU A 227 9.45 6.57 -0.36
C GLU A 227 8.55 7.11 -1.47
N ALA A 228 7.24 7.14 -1.21
CA ALA A 228 6.29 7.86 -2.03
C ALA A 228 6.39 9.36 -1.69
N VAL A 229 7.27 10.08 -2.37
CA VAL A 229 7.57 11.49 -2.09
C VAL A 229 6.58 12.47 -2.72
N GLY A 230 5.58 11.98 -3.46
CA GLY A 230 4.72 12.79 -4.31
C GLY A 230 5.40 13.18 -5.63
N CYS A 231 4.59 13.64 -6.58
CA CYS A 231 5.08 14.12 -7.87
C CYS A 231 5.42 15.62 -7.86
N GLY A 232 5.62 16.23 -6.68
CA GLY A 232 5.70 17.69 -6.51
C GLY A 232 4.34 18.38 -6.69
N THR A 233 3.28 17.60 -6.82
CA THR A 233 1.90 18.05 -7.04
C THR A 233 1.00 17.77 -5.85
N ALA A 234 1.55 17.27 -4.74
CA ALA A 234 0.80 16.96 -3.54
C ALA A 234 0.13 18.23 -2.97
N VAL A 235 -1.18 18.12 -2.69
CA VAL A 235 -1.95 19.19 -2.08
C VAL A 235 -1.50 19.43 -0.64
N PHE A 236 -1.12 18.37 0.08
CA PHE A 236 -0.67 18.43 1.46
C PHE A 236 0.80 18.03 1.57
N GLY A 237 1.66 18.97 1.90
CA GLY A 237 3.10 18.76 2.16
C GLY A 237 3.46 18.50 3.62
N ASN A 238 2.46 18.56 4.53
CA ASN A 238 2.63 18.56 5.98
C ASN A 238 2.11 17.27 6.66
N ILE A 239 1.99 16.17 5.90
CA ILE A 239 1.51 14.87 6.40
C ILE A 239 2.63 14.11 7.10
N GLN A 240 2.29 13.49 8.23
CA GLN A 240 3.15 12.56 8.96
C GLN A 240 2.37 11.28 9.26
N LEU A 241 2.85 10.15 8.79
CA LEU A 241 2.27 8.84 9.11
C LEU A 241 2.91 8.32 10.39
N GLN A 242 2.12 8.14 11.45
CA GLN A 242 2.60 7.69 12.76
C GLN A 242 1.58 6.79 13.42
N THR A 243 1.99 5.59 13.81
CA THR A 243 1.15 4.70 14.62
C THR A 243 0.99 5.26 16.04
N LEU A 244 -0.24 5.32 16.52
CA LEU A 244 -0.58 5.84 17.85
C LEU A 244 -0.92 4.70 18.79
N THR A 245 -0.54 4.84 20.07
CA THR A 245 -1.00 3.92 21.10
C THR A 245 -2.44 4.21 21.52
N THR A 246 -3.09 3.25 22.13
CA THR A 246 -4.47 3.42 22.63
C THR A 246 -4.53 4.48 23.72
N GLU A 247 -3.51 4.54 24.58
CA GLU A 247 -3.38 5.54 25.64
C GLU A 247 -3.25 6.97 25.08
N GLN A 248 -2.49 7.13 23.99
CA GLN A 248 -2.40 8.41 23.29
C GLN A 248 -3.76 8.85 22.76
N CYS A 249 -4.48 7.96 22.09
CA CYS A 249 -5.82 8.28 21.55
C CYS A 249 -6.81 8.64 22.66
N GLN A 250 -6.75 7.94 23.82
CA GLN A 250 -7.62 8.20 24.99
C GLN A 250 -7.24 9.49 25.72
N SER A 251 -6.04 10.00 25.57
CA SER A 251 -5.58 11.22 26.24
C SER A 251 -6.05 12.51 25.55
N PHE A 252 -6.67 12.43 24.37
CA PHE A 252 -7.15 13.62 23.66
C PHE A 252 -8.35 14.25 24.39
N ASP A 253 -8.17 15.48 24.84
CA ASP A 253 -9.16 16.24 25.63
C ASP A 253 -10.34 16.74 24.79
N ARG A 254 -10.13 16.91 23.48
CA ARG A 254 -11.14 17.37 22.54
C ARG A 254 -11.07 16.61 21.22
N VAL A 255 -12.11 15.86 20.96
CA VAL A 255 -12.28 15.09 19.71
C VAL A 255 -13.36 15.73 18.86
N TYR A 256 -13.08 15.90 17.57
CA TYR A 256 -14.03 16.35 16.56
C TYR A 256 -14.40 15.20 15.64
N HIS A 257 -15.67 15.16 15.25
CA HIS A 257 -16.22 14.07 14.44
C HIS A 257 -16.81 14.63 13.16
N GLY A 258 -16.38 14.07 12.02
CA GLY A 258 -16.85 14.51 10.70
C GLY A 258 -17.41 13.35 9.89
N VAL A 259 -18.39 13.65 9.07
CA VAL A 259 -19.02 12.69 8.17
C VAL A 259 -19.15 13.30 6.79
N ASP A 260 -18.72 12.56 5.78
CA ASP A 260 -19.03 12.78 4.39
C ASP A 260 -20.05 11.74 3.93
N TRP A 261 -21.19 12.22 3.35
CA TRP A 261 -22.26 11.33 2.92
C TRP A 261 -21.93 10.70 1.57
N GLY A 262 -22.16 9.41 1.45
CA GLY A 262 -22.03 8.68 0.21
C GLY A 262 -22.82 7.37 0.26
N TRP A 263 -23.11 6.81 -0.92
CA TRP A 263 -23.82 5.54 -1.07
C TRP A 263 -23.05 4.57 -1.98
N TYR A 264 -22.98 4.91 -3.27
CA TYR A 264 -22.26 4.16 -4.30
C TYR A 264 -22.27 4.96 -5.62
N PRO A 265 -21.14 5.10 -6.34
CA PRO A 265 -19.81 4.51 -6.05
C PRO A 265 -19.09 5.15 -4.87
N ASP A 266 -19.45 6.39 -4.50
CA ASP A 266 -18.82 7.14 -3.44
C ASP A 266 -19.16 6.53 -2.06
N PRO A 267 -18.17 6.35 -1.19
CA PRO A 267 -18.41 5.81 0.13
C PRO A 267 -19.01 6.85 1.08
N TRP A 268 -19.72 6.39 2.08
CA TRP A 268 -19.91 7.12 3.32
C TRP A 268 -18.59 7.05 4.10
N ALA A 269 -18.09 8.21 4.56
CA ALA A 269 -16.82 8.32 5.27
C ALA A 269 -17.00 9.05 6.61
N TYR A 270 -16.37 8.52 7.67
CA TYR A 270 -16.31 9.12 9.00
C TYR A 270 -14.88 9.22 9.47
N ASN A 271 -14.54 10.32 10.18
CA ASN A 271 -13.29 10.47 10.89
C ASN A 271 -13.49 11.07 12.28
N ALA A 272 -12.66 10.58 13.25
CA ALA A 272 -12.42 11.24 14.52
C ALA A 272 -11.02 11.85 14.52
N VAL A 273 -10.95 13.12 14.94
CA VAL A 273 -9.72 13.91 14.90
C VAL A 273 -9.53 14.73 16.17
N HIS A 274 -8.28 14.94 16.56
CA HIS A 274 -7.87 15.88 17.60
C HIS A 274 -7.06 17.02 17.00
N TYR A 275 -7.32 18.26 17.42
CA TYR A 275 -6.58 19.44 16.97
C TYR A 275 -5.91 20.15 18.13
N ASP A 276 -4.58 20.10 18.17
CA ASP A 276 -3.75 20.90 19.06
C ASP A 276 -3.54 22.30 18.47
N ALA A 277 -4.25 23.28 19.03
CA ALA A 277 -4.20 24.65 18.54
C ALA A 277 -2.86 25.35 18.86
N ALA A 278 -2.17 24.96 19.94
CA ALA A 278 -0.89 25.52 20.32
C ALA A 278 0.22 25.11 19.36
N ARG A 279 0.24 23.82 18.98
CA ARG A 279 1.20 23.27 18.02
C ARG A 279 0.75 23.38 16.57
N ARG A 280 -0.50 23.80 16.33
CA ARG A 280 -1.14 23.79 15.00
C ARG A 280 -1.00 22.41 14.34
N THR A 281 -1.24 21.37 15.11
CA THR A 281 -1.10 19.98 14.69
C THR A 281 -2.47 19.28 14.73
N LEU A 282 -2.80 18.65 13.64
CA LEU A 282 -3.98 17.80 13.51
C LEU A 282 -3.56 16.34 13.69
N VAL A 283 -4.33 15.56 14.46
CA VAL A 283 -4.14 14.13 14.64
C VAL A 283 -5.42 13.40 14.20
N ILE A 284 -5.32 12.52 13.25
CA ILE A 284 -6.41 11.69 12.72
C ILE A 284 -6.17 10.26 13.20
N PHE A 285 -7.09 9.70 14.00
CA PHE A 285 -6.83 8.48 14.73
C PHE A 285 -7.97 7.45 14.71
N ASP A 286 -9.13 7.77 14.11
CA ASP A 286 -10.19 6.80 13.85
C ASP A 286 -10.92 7.14 12.56
N GLU A 287 -11.26 6.09 11.81
CA GLU A 287 -12.04 6.18 10.58
C GLU A 287 -13.03 5.03 10.44
N LEU A 288 -14.06 5.26 9.64
CA LEU A 288 -14.96 4.22 9.19
C LEU A 288 -15.45 4.55 7.78
N THR A 289 -15.32 3.57 6.88
CA THR A 289 -15.79 3.66 5.49
C THR A 289 -16.87 2.63 5.25
N ARG A 290 -17.96 3.03 4.58
CA ARG A 290 -19.03 2.10 4.19
C ARG A 290 -19.58 2.47 2.81
N ARG A 291 -20.08 1.46 2.09
CA ARG A 291 -20.81 1.61 0.83
C ARG A 291 -22.12 0.89 0.94
N ARG A 292 -23.17 1.40 0.27
CA ARG A 292 -24.53 0.81 0.23
C ARG A 292 -25.08 0.50 1.64
N THR A 293 -24.77 1.35 2.62
CA THR A 293 -25.16 1.17 4.02
C THR A 293 -26.09 2.30 4.45
N PRO A 294 -27.32 2.00 4.94
CA PRO A 294 -28.26 3.03 5.36
C PRO A 294 -27.76 3.85 6.54
N ASN A 295 -28.15 5.11 6.66
CA ASN A 295 -27.77 6.04 7.71
C ASN A 295 -28.00 5.49 9.12
N ARG A 296 -29.11 4.78 9.33
CA ARG A 296 -29.44 4.16 10.62
C ARG A 296 -28.44 3.09 11.03
N GLU A 297 -27.90 2.36 10.05
CA GLU A 297 -26.88 1.33 10.29
C GLU A 297 -25.51 1.96 10.53
N THR A 298 -25.11 2.98 9.76
CA THR A 298 -23.83 3.69 9.99
C THR A 298 -23.86 4.40 11.34
N ALA A 299 -24.96 5.00 11.76
CA ALA A 299 -25.12 5.57 13.09
C ALA A 299 -24.97 4.51 14.20
N ARG A 300 -25.59 3.33 14.02
CA ARG A 300 -25.45 2.22 14.95
C ARG A 300 -24.00 1.73 15.03
N LEU A 301 -23.33 1.59 13.90
CA LEU A 301 -21.91 1.16 13.86
C LEU A 301 -21.01 2.13 14.65
N LEU A 302 -21.25 3.43 14.59
CA LEU A 302 -20.50 4.40 15.40
C LEU A 302 -20.75 4.22 16.89
N LEU A 303 -22.01 4.00 17.30
CA LEU A 303 -22.36 3.72 18.71
C LEU A 303 -21.75 2.41 19.20
N ASP A 304 -21.80 1.35 18.40
CA ASP A 304 -21.22 0.05 18.72
C ASP A 304 -19.68 0.11 18.85
N ARG A 305 -19.02 1.08 18.20
CA ARG A 305 -17.59 1.37 18.36
C ARG A 305 -17.28 2.23 19.59
N GLY A 306 -18.29 2.62 20.36
CA GLY A 306 -18.13 3.40 21.58
C GLY A 306 -18.15 4.92 21.39
N LEU A 307 -18.68 5.42 20.26
CA LEU A 307 -18.89 6.87 20.11
C LEU A 307 -19.88 7.36 21.18
N ASP A 308 -19.45 8.39 21.95
CA ASP A 308 -20.29 8.98 22.97
C ASP A 308 -21.57 9.59 22.35
N ARG A 309 -22.72 9.31 22.97
CA ARG A 309 -24.02 9.85 22.51
C ARG A 309 -24.13 11.37 22.60
N THR A 310 -23.22 12.02 23.31
CA THR A 310 -23.13 13.48 23.40
C THR A 310 -22.17 14.08 22.36
N ALA A 311 -21.41 13.25 21.65
CA ALA A 311 -20.46 13.68 20.64
C ALA A 311 -21.20 14.32 19.46
N LEU A 312 -20.83 15.56 19.14
CA LEU A 312 -21.40 16.27 18.03
C LEU A 312 -20.68 15.90 16.71
N LEU A 313 -21.42 15.29 15.81
CA LEU A 313 -20.96 15.08 14.43
C LEU A 313 -21.28 16.29 13.55
N THR A 314 -20.30 16.71 12.75
CA THR A 314 -20.52 17.69 11.69
C THR A 314 -20.44 16.99 10.35
N ALA A 315 -21.50 17.06 9.57
CA ALA A 315 -21.62 16.31 8.31
C ALA A 315 -21.82 17.21 7.10
N ASP A 316 -21.62 16.68 5.92
CA ASP A 316 -21.93 17.39 4.68
C ASP A 316 -23.37 17.95 4.70
N ALA A 317 -23.53 19.18 4.21
CA ALA A 317 -24.81 19.89 4.18
C ALA A 317 -25.70 19.48 2.99
N ALA A 318 -25.20 18.69 2.04
CA ALA A 318 -25.98 18.29 0.86
C ALA A 318 -27.18 17.40 1.21
N GLU A 319 -27.12 16.68 2.35
CA GLU A 319 -28.16 15.74 2.77
C GLU A 319 -28.74 16.07 4.18
N PRO A 320 -29.65 17.04 4.29
CA PRO A 320 -30.27 17.38 5.59
C PRO A 320 -31.04 16.22 6.24
N LYS A 321 -31.60 15.31 5.42
CA LYS A 321 -32.30 14.11 5.91
C LYS A 321 -31.37 13.16 6.64
N SER A 322 -30.15 12.99 6.14
CA SER A 322 -29.12 12.13 6.76
C SER A 322 -28.75 12.62 8.15
N CYS A 323 -28.62 13.93 8.37
CA CYS A 323 -28.45 14.49 9.70
C CYS A 323 -29.66 14.25 10.61
N ALA A 324 -30.88 14.26 10.08
CA ALA A 324 -32.10 13.97 10.85
C ALA A 324 -32.13 12.48 11.28
N ASP A 325 -31.74 11.57 10.37
CA ASP A 325 -31.66 10.14 10.67
C ASP A 325 -30.68 9.85 11.83
N TYR A 326 -29.53 10.52 11.85
CA TYR A 326 -28.55 10.39 12.95
C TYR A 326 -29.11 10.90 14.27
N ARG A 327 -29.79 12.06 14.27
CA ARG A 327 -30.44 12.57 15.47
C ARG A 327 -31.55 11.62 15.98
N ALA A 328 -32.33 11.04 15.06
CA ALA A 328 -33.32 10.03 15.40
C ALA A 328 -32.69 8.73 15.97
N ALA A 329 -31.45 8.41 15.55
CA ALA A 329 -30.67 7.30 16.10
C ALA A 329 -29.99 7.63 17.45
N GLY A 330 -30.13 8.87 17.96
CA GLY A 330 -29.57 9.31 19.24
C GLY A 330 -28.14 9.84 19.16
N LEU A 331 -27.68 10.25 17.97
CA LEU A 331 -26.39 10.90 17.76
C LEU A 331 -26.58 12.37 17.36
N PRO A 332 -26.08 13.36 18.14
CA PRO A 332 -26.11 14.76 17.75
C PRO A 332 -25.39 14.96 16.42
N CYS A 333 -26.10 15.42 15.40
CA CYS A 333 -25.56 15.65 14.08
C CYS A 333 -26.04 17.00 13.54
N ARG A 334 -25.11 17.80 13.02
CA ARG A 334 -25.40 19.05 12.34
C ARG A 334 -24.78 19.08 10.95
N ALA A 335 -25.42 19.82 10.06
CA ALA A 335 -24.83 20.12 8.76
C ALA A 335 -23.70 21.13 8.89
N ALA A 336 -22.63 20.95 8.14
CA ALA A 336 -21.58 21.94 7.96
C ALA A 336 -22.14 23.17 7.23
N VAL A 337 -21.67 24.35 7.59
CA VAL A 337 -22.12 25.58 6.93
C VAL A 337 -21.33 25.77 5.64
N LYS A 338 -21.96 25.52 4.50
CA LYS A 338 -21.39 25.75 3.17
C LYS A 338 -21.60 27.22 2.74
N GLY A 339 -20.61 27.77 2.06
CA GLY A 339 -20.67 29.09 1.41
C GLY A 339 -19.67 29.15 0.27
N PRO A 340 -19.75 30.17 -0.58
CA PRO A 340 -18.78 30.36 -1.66
C PRO A 340 -17.35 30.32 -1.11
N GLY A 341 -16.48 29.47 -1.72
CA GLY A 341 -15.09 29.34 -1.30
C GLY A 341 -14.83 28.52 -0.02
N SER A 342 -15.86 27.93 0.63
CA SER A 342 -15.68 27.17 1.87
C SER A 342 -14.76 25.94 1.72
N VAL A 343 -14.80 25.28 0.56
CA VAL A 343 -13.90 24.15 0.24
C VAL A 343 -12.45 24.67 0.20
N ALA A 344 -12.20 25.70 -0.58
CA ALA A 344 -10.87 26.29 -0.72
C ALA A 344 -10.33 26.82 0.61
N ALA A 345 -11.18 27.44 1.45
CA ALA A 345 -10.77 27.92 2.78
C ALA A 345 -10.37 26.78 3.71
N GLY A 346 -11.18 25.68 3.76
CA GLY A 346 -10.86 24.50 4.56
C GLY A 346 -9.58 23.79 4.09
N MET A 347 -9.39 23.67 2.78
CA MET A 347 -8.17 23.08 2.19
C MET A 347 -6.93 23.91 2.51
N LYS A 348 -6.97 25.23 2.31
CA LYS A 348 -5.87 26.13 2.65
C LYS A 348 -5.56 26.10 4.14
N TRP A 349 -6.58 25.98 4.99
CA TRP A 349 -6.38 25.86 6.42
C TRP A 349 -5.64 24.56 6.77
N LEU A 350 -6.03 23.41 6.23
CA LEU A 350 -5.32 22.14 6.42
C LEU A 350 -3.87 22.23 5.93
N GLN A 351 -3.63 22.83 4.78
CA GLN A 351 -2.28 23.09 4.24
C GLN A 351 -1.44 23.98 5.15
N SER A 352 -2.07 24.90 5.88
CA SER A 352 -1.38 25.86 6.77
C SER A 352 -0.96 25.26 8.10
N LEU A 353 -1.37 24.05 8.44
CA LEU A 353 -1.00 23.38 9.68
C LEU A 353 0.49 22.99 9.67
N ASN A 354 1.10 22.96 10.87
CA ASN A 354 2.49 22.54 11.01
C ASN A 354 2.65 21.04 10.73
N ALA A 355 1.64 20.24 11.10
CA ALA A 355 1.60 18.81 10.81
C ALA A 355 0.17 18.27 10.77
N ILE A 356 -0.06 17.28 9.91
CA ILE A 356 -1.22 16.41 9.90
C ILE A 356 -0.72 15.00 10.18
N ILE A 357 -0.87 14.55 11.42
CA ILE A 357 -0.48 13.21 11.85
C ILE A 357 -1.66 12.26 11.57
N ILE A 358 -1.41 11.18 10.84
CA ILE A 358 -2.40 10.18 10.52
C ILE A 358 -1.88 8.82 10.98
N ASP A 359 -2.68 8.10 11.75
CA ASP A 359 -2.37 6.71 12.10
C ASP A 359 -2.73 5.79 10.91
N PRO A 360 -1.75 5.25 10.18
CA PRO A 360 -2.03 4.47 8.97
C PRO A 360 -2.60 3.07 9.26
N VAL A 361 -2.53 2.62 10.52
CA VAL A 361 -3.10 1.33 10.94
C VAL A 361 -4.58 1.49 11.29
N ARG A 362 -4.94 2.58 11.96
CA ARG A 362 -6.32 2.90 12.34
C ARG A 362 -7.11 3.59 11.23
N CYS A 363 -6.41 4.34 10.37
CA CYS A 363 -6.99 5.20 9.33
C CYS A 363 -6.31 4.97 7.96
N PRO A 364 -6.34 3.73 7.40
CA PRO A 364 -5.67 3.41 6.15
C PRO A 364 -6.25 4.15 4.94
N GLU A 365 -7.57 4.33 4.86
CA GLU A 365 -8.22 5.03 3.75
C GLU A 365 -7.89 6.53 3.81
N THR A 366 -7.97 7.15 5.00
CA THR A 366 -7.57 8.54 5.21
C THR A 366 -6.10 8.76 4.86
N ALA A 367 -5.21 7.86 5.28
CA ALA A 367 -3.79 7.94 4.95
C ALA A 367 -3.58 7.87 3.42
N ALA A 368 -4.29 6.98 2.73
CA ALA A 368 -4.23 6.86 1.28
C ALA A 368 -4.75 8.11 0.57
N GLU A 369 -5.90 8.66 0.99
CA GLU A 369 -6.46 9.88 0.41
C GLU A 369 -5.52 11.08 0.61
N PHE A 370 -5.11 11.37 1.84
CA PHE A 370 -4.26 12.54 2.13
C PHE A 370 -2.90 12.48 1.43
N THR A 371 -2.23 11.34 1.47
CA THR A 371 -0.91 11.17 0.81
C THR A 371 -0.99 11.14 -0.70
N GLY A 372 -2.14 10.72 -1.24
CA GLY A 372 -2.39 10.63 -2.66
C GLY A 372 -3.06 11.83 -3.29
N TYR A 373 -3.46 12.84 -2.51
CA TYR A 373 -4.23 13.97 -3.04
C TYR A 373 -3.32 14.96 -3.75
N GLU A 374 -3.45 15.04 -5.06
CA GLU A 374 -2.57 15.84 -5.94
C GLU A 374 -3.37 16.89 -6.70
N TYR A 375 -2.74 18.03 -6.99
CA TYR A 375 -3.30 19.04 -7.88
C TYR A 375 -3.54 18.47 -9.29
N LEU A 376 -4.59 18.92 -9.92
CA LEU A 376 -4.90 18.54 -11.31
C LEU A 376 -3.80 19.05 -12.25
N ARG A 377 -3.57 18.30 -13.34
CA ARG A 377 -2.75 18.72 -14.46
C ARG A 377 -3.65 19.18 -15.59
N ASP A 378 -3.25 20.25 -16.26
CA ASP A 378 -3.88 20.65 -17.52
C ASP A 378 -3.69 19.54 -18.57
N ALA A 379 -4.79 19.05 -19.14
CA ALA A 379 -4.77 17.91 -20.05
C ALA A 379 -3.98 18.20 -21.36
N ARG A 380 -3.84 19.47 -21.74
CA ARG A 380 -3.19 19.88 -22.98
C ARG A 380 -1.72 20.21 -22.78
N THR A 381 -1.36 20.89 -21.68
CA THR A 381 0.01 21.36 -21.45
C THR A 381 0.79 20.43 -20.51
N GLY A 382 0.11 19.57 -19.74
CA GLY A 382 0.72 18.75 -18.69
C GLY A 382 1.13 19.54 -17.44
N GLU A 383 0.94 20.86 -17.43
CA GLU A 383 1.29 21.72 -16.31
C GLU A 383 0.40 21.48 -15.10
N VAL A 384 0.97 21.60 -13.91
CA VAL A 384 0.24 21.50 -12.66
C VAL A 384 -0.64 22.74 -12.47
N THR A 385 -1.92 22.51 -12.23
CA THR A 385 -2.87 23.60 -11.94
C THR A 385 -2.94 23.84 -10.43
N ASN A 386 -3.62 24.92 -10.01
CA ASN A 386 -3.95 25.18 -8.60
C ASN A 386 -5.31 24.56 -8.19
N ALA A 387 -5.87 23.69 -9.04
CA ALA A 387 -7.11 23.00 -8.77
C ALA A 387 -6.84 21.56 -8.30
N TRP A 388 -7.61 21.11 -7.34
CA TRP A 388 -7.62 19.72 -6.89
C TRP A 388 -8.83 18.97 -7.45
N PRO A 389 -8.77 17.63 -7.56
CA PRO A 389 -9.88 16.84 -8.04
C PRO A 389 -11.04 16.82 -7.04
N ASP A 390 -12.25 16.68 -7.57
CA ASP A 390 -13.47 16.41 -6.78
C ASP A 390 -13.75 14.89 -6.80
N ALA A 391 -12.76 14.11 -6.41
CA ALA A 391 -12.82 12.66 -6.37
C ALA A 391 -11.76 12.12 -5.39
N ASP A 392 -12.00 10.94 -4.81
CA ASP A 392 -11.11 10.29 -3.84
C ASP A 392 -10.73 11.22 -2.67
N ASN A 393 -11.71 11.97 -2.14
CA ASN A 393 -11.52 13.01 -1.11
C ASN A 393 -12.53 12.90 0.05
N HIS A 394 -13.18 11.75 0.21
CA HIS A 394 -14.26 11.56 1.17
C HIS A 394 -13.81 11.70 2.62
N HIS A 395 -12.66 11.12 2.98
CA HIS A 395 -12.07 11.30 4.30
C HIS A 395 -11.48 12.68 4.49
N ILE A 396 -10.92 13.29 3.44
CA ILE A 396 -10.45 14.68 3.46
C ILE A 396 -11.64 15.60 3.78
N ASP A 397 -12.78 15.39 3.14
CA ASP A 397 -13.99 16.18 3.37
C ASP A 397 -14.62 15.92 4.74
N ALA A 398 -14.66 14.67 5.19
CA ALA A 398 -15.08 14.34 6.55
C ALA A 398 -14.21 15.07 7.61
N VAL A 399 -12.89 15.05 7.46
CA VAL A 399 -11.96 15.79 8.34
C VAL A 399 -12.20 17.30 8.26
N ARG A 400 -12.42 17.84 7.07
CA ARG A 400 -12.72 19.27 6.86
C ARG A 400 -14.03 19.67 7.53
N TYR A 401 -15.07 18.83 7.48
CA TYR A 401 -16.32 19.05 8.19
C TYR A 401 -16.16 18.95 9.70
N ALA A 402 -15.44 17.94 10.20
CA ALA A 402 -15.17 17.83 11.64
C ALA A 402 -14.61 19.13 12.24
N LEU A 403 -13.71 19.77 11.50
CA LEU A 403 -12.97 20.97 11.95
C LEU A 403 -13.60 22.28 11.48
N GLU A 404 -14.80 22.27 10.88
CA GLU A 404 -15.46 23.46 10.35
C GLU A 404 -15.55 24.59 11.38
N SER A 405 -15.92 24.28 12.61
CA SER A 405 -16.01 25.26 13.70
C SER A 405 -14.66 25.83 14.15
N VAL A 406 -13.55 25.18 13.80
CA VAL A 406 -12.19 25.61 14.15
C VAL A 406 -11.66 26.59 13.11
N TRP A 407 -11.68 26.21 11.82
CA TRP A 407 -11.09 27.04 10.78
C TRP A 407 -11.97 28.24 10.39
N ARG A 408 -13.29 28.20 10.58
CA ARG A 408 -14.17 29.35 10.32
C ARG A 408 -14.01 30.48 11.33
N ARG A 409 -13.72 30.17 12.60
CA ARG A 409 -13.50 31.19 13.64
C ARG A 409 -12.23 32.03 13.44
N ARG A 410 -11.29 31.58 12.59
CA ARG A 410 -10.03 32.28 12.32
C ARG A 410 -10.05 33.12 11.03
N GLY A 411 -11.14 33.10 10.28
CA GLY A 411 -11.31 33.82 9.01
C GLY A 411 -12.36 34.94 9.05
N SER A 412 -12.90 35.29 10.23
CA SER A 412 -13.78 36.47 10.43
C SER A 412 -13.02 37.61 11.03
#